data_efa86903f90ea6efd57c86d5575796d8
#
_entry.id   efa86903f90ea6efd57c86d5575796d8
#
_cell.length_a   1.000
_cell.length_b   1.000
_cell.length_c   1.000
_cell.angle_alpha   90.00
_cell.angle_beta   90.00
_cell.angle_gamma   90.00
#
_symmetry.space_group_name_H-M   'P 1'
#
loop_
_entity.id
_entity.type
_entity.pdbx_description
1 polymer ?
#
loop_
_entity_poly.entity_id
_entity_poly.type
_entity_poly.pdbx_seq_one_letter_code
_entity_poly.pdbx_strand_id
1 'polypeptide(L)'
;VGTNALLTTLAVLIILGFLNFLAARTPARVDLTENQVFTLAPETQQVVQNLPSPVKVWVFTPQPEPQDRELLESYRRLGDQLSFEFVDPQAQPSLAKRLEVKSPGDVIAELPEKGRKQFVQNVAIGASDNPAEAGQRLSEVKLTSALEQLTSDRRQLAYFVQG
;
A
#
# COMPACT_ATOMS: atom_id res chain seq x y z
N VAL A 1 33.77 11.47 53.43
CA VAL A 1 33.98 10.77 52.16
C VAL A 1 32.83 9.81 51.83
N GLY A 2 32.13 9.20 52.79
CA GLY A 2 31.03 8.26 52.57
C GLY A 2 29.71 8.92 52.13
N THR A 3 29.44 10.16 52.57
CA THR A 3 28.19 10.86 52.35
C THR A 3 28.03 11.33 50.88
N ASN A 4 29.10 11.78 50.25
CA ASN A 4 29.09 12.20 48.86
C ASN A 4 28.93 11.03 47.91
N ALA A 5 29.51 9.86 48.21
CA ALA A 5 29.36 8.67 47.44
C ALA A 5 27.92 8.12 47.51
N LEU A 6 27.28 8.15 48.68
CA LEU A 6 25.88 7.77 48.87
C LEU A 6 24.92 8.71 48.12
N LEU A 7 25.13 10.02 48.19
CA LEU A 7 24.33 11.02 47.48
C LEU A 7 24.45 10.85 45.96
N THR A 8 25.66 10.62 45.45
CA THR A 8 25.88 10.38 44.02
C THR A 8 25.22 9.08 43.54
N THR A 9 25.36 8.01 44.30
CA THR A 9 24.73 6.74 44.01
C THR A 9 23.22 6.85 44.01
N LEU A 10 22.64 7.52 45.00
CA LEU A 10 21.20 7.76 45.08
C LEU A 10 20.68 8.59 43.89
N ALA A 11 21.41 9.65 43.51
CA ALA A 11 21.08 10.48 42.37
C ALA A 11 21.09 9.68 41.05
N VAL A 12 22.09 8.82 40.84
CA VAL A 12 22.17 7.92 39.66
C VAL A 12 21.03 6.94 39.62
N LEU A 13 20.65 6.33 40.75
CA LEU A 13 19.54 5.43 40.85
C LEU A 13 18.19 6.09 40.53
N ILE A 14 18.00 7.33 41.00
CA ILE A 14 16.81 8.13 40.71
C ILE A 14 16.73 8.45 39.20
N ILE A 15 17.83 8.84 38.59
CA ILE A 15 17.92 9.15 37.17
C ILE A 15 17.63 7.89 36.32
N LEU A 16 18.24 6.76 36.65
CA LEU A 16 18.00 5.49 35.97
C LEU A 16 16.54 5.02 36.13
N GLY A 17 15.97 5.14 37.32
CA GLY A 17 14.56 4.82 37.57
C GLY A 17 13.62 5.73 36.79
N PHE A 18 13.93 7.01 36.67
CA PHE A 18 13.16 7.99 35.94
C PHE A 18 13.24 7.75 34.42
N LEU A 19 14.43 7.44 33.89
CA LEU A 19 14.62 7.07 32.48
C LEU A 19 13.89 5.79 32.13
N ASN A 20 13.95 4.78 33.00
CA ASN A 20 13.20 3.54 32.81
C ASN A 20 11.68 3.76 32.88
N PHE A 21 11.21 4.60 33.77
CA PHE A 21 9.81 4.99 33.88
C PHE A 21 9.32 5.75 32.63
N LEU A 22 10.11 6.70 32.13
CA LEU A 22 9.82 7.39 30.87
C LEU A 22 9.82 6.45 29.69
N ALA A 23 10.78 5.52 29.60
CA ALA A 23 10.84 4.51 28.55
C ALA A 23 9.64 3.57 28.59
N ALA A 24 9.15 3.22 29.78
CA ALA A 24 7.97 2.37 29.95
C ALA A 24 6.65 3.12 29.65
N ARG A 25 6.63 4.45 29.82
CA ARG A 25 5.44 5.27 29.63
C ARG A 25 5.29 5.82 28.22
N THR A 26 6.37 5.92 27.49
CA THR A 26 6.33 6.11 26.05
C THR A 26 6.22 4.74 25.41
N PRO A 27 5.06 4.33 24.90
CA PRO A 27 4.98 3.25 23.93
C PRO A 27 5.47 3.81 22.60
N ALA A 28 6.64 4.41 22.61
CA ALA A 28 7.42 4.58 21.40
C ALA A 28 8.02 3.22 21.09
N ARG A 29 7.17 2.25 20.79
CA ARG A 29 7.52 1.33 19.75
C ARG A 29 7.64 2.20 18.51
N VAL A 30 8.78 2.77 18.36
CA VAL A 30 9.24 3.22 17.06
C VAL A 30 9.43 1.93 16.30
N ASP A 31 8.35 1.37 15.81
CA ASP A 31 8.38 0.40 14.73
C ASP A 31 8.91 1.18 13.54
N LEU A 32 10.22 1.35 13.52
CA LEU A 32 10.97 1.90 12.39
C LEU A 32 10.72 1.07 11.12
N THR A 33 10.15 -0.10 11.26
CA THR A 33 9.79 -1.01 10.18
C THR A 33 8.38 -0.75 9.65
N GLU A 34 7.43 -0.37 10.48
CA GLU A 34 6.03 -0.20 10.08
C GLU A 34 5.74 1.19 9.49
N ASN A 35 6.40 2.24 9.98
CA ASN A 35 6.13 3.60 9.50
C ASN A 35 6.84 3.98 8.19
N GLN A 36 7.83 3.22 7.76
CA GLN A 36 8.55 3.51 6.50
C GLN A 36 8.08 2.67 5.31
N VAL A 37 7.41 1.55 5.55
CA VAL A 37 6.93 0.67 4.48
C VAL A 37 5.77 1.29 3.71
N PHE A 38 5.06 2.24 4.30
CA PHE A 38 3.85 2.84 3.72
C PHE A 38 3.92 4.36 3.54
N THR A 39 5.11 4.94 3.57
CA THR A 39 5.30 6.29 3.07
C THR A 39 5.39 6.22 1.56
N LEU A 40 4.31 6.62 0.91
CA LEU A 40 4.23 6.63 -0.56
C LEU A 40 5.23 7.62 -1.13
N ALA A 41 5.84 7.27 -2.26
CA ALA A 41 6.77 8.12 -2.97
C ALA A 41 6.12 9.47 -3.35
N PRO A 42 6.88 10.57 -3.40
CA PRO A 42 6.35 11.89 -3.76
C PRO A 42 5.60 11.90 -5.10
N GLU A 43 6.07 11.15 -6.08
CA GLU A 43 5.42 10.98 -7.39
C GLU A 43 4.04 10.34 -7.25
N THR A 44 3.93 9.29 -6.45
CA THR A 44 2.66 8.62 -6.15
C THR A 44 1.68 9.58 -5.48
N GLN A 45 2.15 10.35 -4.50
CA GLN A 45 1.32 11.34 -3.82
C GLN A 45 0.75 12.37 -4.81
N GLN A 46 1.56 12.87 -5.73
CA GLN A 46 1.12 13.81 -6.76
C GLN A 46 0.09 13.19 -7.70
N VAL A 47 0.30 11.95 -8.14
CA VAL A 47 -0.64 11.24 -9.03
C VAL A 47 -2.00 11.07 -8.35
N VAL A 48 -2.01 10.61 -7.10
CA VAL A 48 -3.25 10.35 -6.36
C VAL A 48 -4.01 11.64 -6.05
N GLN A 49 -3.31 12.69 -5.63
CA GLN A 49 -3.93 13.98 -5.31
C GLN A 49 -4.47 14.72 -6.54
N ASN A 50 -3.92 14.47 -7.71
CA ASN A 50 -4.30 15.09 -8.97
C ASN A 50 -5.19 14.21 -9.85
N LEU A 51 -5.78 13.14 -9.31
CA LEU A 51 -6.71 12.30 -10.07
C LEU A 51 -7.90 13.14 -10.58
N PRO A 52 -8.15 13.16 -11.90
CA PRO A 52 -9.20 14.00 -12.50
C PRO A 52 -10.61 13.47 -12.28
N SER A 53 -10.75 12.18 -11.97
CA SER A 53 -12.02 11.50 -11.79
C SER A 53 -11.89 10.35 -10.82
N PRO A 54 -12.99 9.89 -10.19
CA PRO A 54 -12.97 8.76 -9.28
C PRO A 54 -12.42 7.50 -9.94
N VAL A 55 -11.44 6.88 -9.28
CA VAL A 55 -10.84 5.61 -9.69
C VAL A 55 -11.13 4.56 -8.64
N LYS A 56 -11.50 3.38 -9.08
CA LYS A 56 -11.71 2.23 -8.20
C LYS A 56 -10.69 1.13 -8.51
N VAL A 57 -10.00 0.67 -7.48
CA VAL A 57 -9.05 -0.44 -7.55
C VAL A 57 -9.75 -1.71 -7.07
N TRP A 58 -9.78 -2.71 -7.91
CA TRP A 58 -10.35 -4.02 -7.62
C TRP A 58 -9.23 -5.02 -7.40
N VAL A 59 -9.25 -5.69 -6.27
CA VAL A 59 -8.32 -6.77 -5.96
C VAL A 59 -9.10 -8.07 -5.86
N PHE A 60 -8.92 -8.95 -6.84
CA PHE A 60 -9.65 -10.21 -6.94
C PHE A 60 -8.95 -11.32 -6.18
N THR A 61 -9.14 -11.34 -4.87
CA THR A 61 -8.56 -12.36 -3.99
C THR A 61 -9.57 -12.84 -2.96
N PRO A 62 -9.63 -14.16 -2.70
CA PRO A 62 -10.45 -14.69 -1.62
C PRO A 62 -9.86 -14.38 -0.23
N GLN A 63 -8.57 -14.09 -0.15
CA GLN A 63 -7.86 -13.80 1.09
C GLN A 63 -7.02 -12.53 0.94
N PRO A 64 -7.57 -11.37 1.37
CA PRO A 64 -6.82 -10.13 1.34
C PRO A 64 -5.62 -10.15 2.29
N GLU A 65 -4.44 -9.83 1.76
CA GLU A 65 -3.24 -9.70 2.58
C GLU A 65 -3.22 -8.35 3.31
N PRO A 66 -2.83 -8.33 4.59
CA PRO A 66 -2.79 -7.10 5.38
C PRO A 66 -1.91 -6.00 4.76
N GLN A 67 -0.77 -6.37 4.17
CA GLN A 67 0.15 -5.43 3.53
C GLN A 67 -0.46 -4.76 2.29
N ASP A 68 -1.15 -5.52 1.47
CA ASP A 68 -1.82 -4.99 0.28
C ASP A 68 -2.97 -4.05 0.65
N ARG A 69 -3.70 -4.41 1.70
CA ARG A 69 -4.75 -3.55 2.26
C ARG A 69 -4.18 -2.24 2.78
N GLU A 70 -3.10 -2.29 3.52
CA GLU A 70 -2.48 -1.12 4.11
C GLU A 70 -1.89 -0.17 3.05
N LEU A 71 -1.30 -0.71 1.99
CA LEU A 71 -0.87 0.08 0.85
C LEU A 71 -2.06 0.82 0.20
N LEU A 72 -3.15 0.14 -0.08
CA LEU A 72 -4.35 0.74 -0.67
C LEU A 72 -5.02 1.76 0.25
N GLU A 73 -5.02 1.51 1.56
CA GLU A 73 -5.47 2.50 2.56
C GLU A 73 -4.62 3.76 2.55
N SER A 74 -3.32 3.63 2.34
CA SER A 74 -2.41 4.77 2.20
C SER A 74 -2.73 5.62 0.98
N TYR A 75 -3.05 4.97 -0.15
CA TYR A 75 -3.56 5.67 -1.35
C TYR A 75 -4.88 6.39 -1.08
N ARG A 76 -5.82 5.73 -0.43
CA ARG A 76 -7.14 6.30 -0.11
C ARG A 76 -7.04 7.53 0.80
N ARG A 77 -6.11 7.54 1.73
CA ARG A 77 -5.89 8.70 2.63
C ARG A 77 -5.34 9.92 1.92
N LEU A 78 -4.65 9.74 0.80
CA LEU A 78 -4.05 10.83 0.04
C LEU A 78 -5.05 11.57 -0.85
N GLY A 79 -6.10 10.91 -1.31
CA GLY A 79 -7.05 11.52 -2.22
C GLY A 79 -8.43 10.88 -2.14
N ASP A 80 -9.45 11.72 -2.11
CA ASP A 80 -10.85 11.30 -2.05
C ASP A 80 -11.36 10.63 -3.34
N GLN A 81 -10.58 10.74 -4.41
CA GLN A 81 -10.92 10.19 -5.73
C GLN A 81 -10.53 8.71 -5.90
N LEU A 82 -9.80 8.15 -4.95
CA LEU A 82 -9.38 6.75 -5.02
C LEU A 82 -10.16 5.91 -3.99
N SER A 83 -10.74 4.84 -4.48
CA SER A 83 -11.38 3.80 -3.66
C SER A 83 -10.87 2.43 -4.05
N PHE A 84 -11.02 1.46 -3.19
CA PHE A 84 -10.63 0.08 -3.47
C PHE A 84 -11.59 -0.92 -2.83
N GLU A 85 -11.63 -2.12 -3.40
CA GLU A 85 -12.43 -3.22 -2.87
C GLU A 85 -11.73 -4.55 -3.15
N PHE A 86 -11.74 -5.43 -2.15
CA PHE A 86 -11.32 -6.82 -2.29
C PHE A 86 -12.53 -7.67 -2.62
N VAL A 87 -12.42 -8.46 -3.67
CA VAL A 87 -13.51 -9.28 -4.18
C VAL A 87 -13.04 -10.71 -4.37
N ASP A 88 -13.82 -11.66 -3.90
CA ASP A 88 -13.63 -13.05 -4.25
C ASP A 88 -14.19 -13.30 -5.67
N PRO A 89 -13.36 -13.68 -6.64
CA PRO A 89 -13.82 -13.90 -8.01
C PRO A 89 -14.81 -15.07 -8.15
N GLN A 90 -14.81 -15.99 -7.19
CA GLN A 90 -15.76 -17.10 -7.15
C GLN A 90 -17.12 -16.66 -6.60
N ALA A 91 -17.11 -15.73 -5.65
CA ALA A 91 -18.34 -15.18 -5.07
C ALA A 91 -19.04 -14.20 -6.03
N GLN A 92 -18.28 -13.49 -6.86
CA GLN A 92 -18.81 -12.51 -7.82
C GLN A 92 -18.33 -12.74 -9.25
N PRO A 93 -18.74 -13.85 -9.89
CA PRO A 93 -18.24 -14.21 -11.21
C PRO A 93 -18.67 -13.23 -12.32
N SER A 94 -19.81 -12.57 -12.17
CA SER A 94 -20.27 -11.56 -13.14
C SER A 94 -19.37 -10.32 -13.15
N LEU A 95 -18.93 -9.87 -11.99
CA LEU A 95 -17.99 -8.75 -11.86
C LEU A 95 -16.61 -9.14 -12.42
N ALA A 96 -16.14 -10.34 -12.09
CA ALA A 96 -14.87 -10.86 -12.62
C ALA A 96 -14.87 -10.93 -14.17
N LYS A 97 -15.98 -11.36 -14.77
CA LYS A 97 -16.13 -11.35 -16.22
C LYS A 97 -16.18 -9.95 -16.82
N ARG A 98 -16.90 -9.03 -16.19
CA ARG A 98 -16.99 -7.63 -16.64
C ARG A 98 -15.61 -6.97 -16.67
N LEU A 99 -14.80 -7.24 -15.67
CA LEU A 99 -13.46 -6.68 -15.55
C LEU A 99 -12.37 -7.52 -16.22
N GLU A 100 -12.77 -8.62 -16.89
CA GLU A 100 -11.84 -9.51 -17.62
C GLU A 100 -10.74 -10.11 -16.75
N VAL A 101 -11.10 -10.49 -15.52
CA VAL A 101 -10.21 -11.18 -14.59
C VAL A 101 -9.81 -12.53 -15.18
N LYS A 102 -8.52 -12.77 -15.27
CA LYS A 102 -7.94 -14.00 -15.86
C LYS A 102 -7.60 -15.02 -14.79
N SER A 103 -7.15 -14.55 -13.66
CA SER A 103 -6.70 -15.39 -12.53
C SER A 103 -7.04 -14.77 -11.19
N PRO A 104 -7.23 -15.60 -10.15
CA PRO A 104 -7.26 -15.09 -8.78
C PRO A 104 -5.98 -14.32 -8.48
N GLY A 105 -6.11 -13.21 -7.76
CA GLY A 105 -4.99 -12.30 -7.49
C GLY A 105 -4.87 -11.12 -8.45
N ASP A 106 -5.66 -11.08 -9.52
CA ASP A 106 -5.61 -9.95 -10.47
C ASP A 106 -6.06 -8.65 -9.79
N VAL A 107 -5.29 -7.59 -10.02
CA VAL A 107 -5.57 -6.24 -9.58
C VAL A 107 -5.89 -5.38 -10.79
N ILE A 108 -7.04 -4.73 -10.77
CA ILE A 108 -7.55 -3.93 -11.89
C ILE A 108 -7.95 -2.55 -11.37
N ALA A 109 -7.44 -1.50 -12.01
CA ALA A 109 -7.89 -0.14 -11.80
C ALA A 109 -8.97 0.20 -12.82
N GLU A 110 -10.10 0.73 -12.37
CA GLU A 110 -11.24 1.11 -13.18
C GLU A 110 -11.51 2.60 -13.04
N LEU A 111 -11.76 3.26 -14.15
CA LEU A 111 -12.27 4.63 -14.23
C LEU A 111 -13.74 4.56 -14.67
N PRO A 112 -14.69 4.45 -13.73
CA PRO A 112 -16.09 4.13 -14.04
C PRO A 112 -16.76 5.16 -14.93
N GLU A 113 -16.47 6.44 -14.75
CA GLU A 113 -17.05 7.55 -15.52
C GLU A 113 -16.72 7.47 -17.03
N LYS A 114 -15.52 6.96 -17.35
CA LYS A 114 -15.06 6.82 -18.74
C LYS A 114 -15.15 5.39 -19.27
N GLY A 115 -15.59 4.44 -18.45
CA GLY A 115 -15.64 3.02 -18.81
C GLY A 115 -14.26 2.43 -19.12
N ARG A 116 -13.19 3.01 -18.59
CA ARG A 116 -11.81 2.56 -18.82
C ARG A 116 -11.35 1.68 -17.69
N LYS A 117 -10.57 0.68 -17.99
CA LYS A 117 -9.95 -0.22 -17.03
C LYS A 117 -8.51 -0.49 -17.43
N GLN A 118 -7.66 -0.72 -16.44
CA GLN A 118 -6.24 -1.03 -16.63
C GLN A 118 -5.86 -2.17 -15.69
N PHE A 119 -5.24 -3.21 -16.25
CA PHE A 119 -4.61 -4.25 -15.46
C PHE A 119 -3.37 -3.69 -14.75
N VAL A 120 -3.26 -3.91 -13.45
CA VAL A 120 -2.12 -3.46 -12.65
C VAL A 120 -1.09 -4.57 -12.52
N GLN A 121 -1.47 -5.65 -11.86
CA GLN A 121 -0.62 -6.82 -11.64
C GLN A 121 -1.46 -8.00 -11.12
N ASN A 122 -0.81 -9.14 -10.99
CA ASN A 122 -1.31 -10.27 -10.20
C ASN A 122 -0.57 -10.29 -8.86
N VAL A 123 -1.30 -10.41 -7.76
CA VAL A 123 -0.74 -10.56 -6.40
C VAL A 123 -0.84 -12.03 -5.96
N ALA A 124 0.12 -12.45 -5.13
CA ALA A 124 0.09 -13.81 -4.59
C ALA A 124 -1.11 -14.01 -3.65
N ILE A 125 -1.72 -15.19 -3.73
CA ILE A 125 -2.82 -15.59 -2.86
C ILE A 125 -2.28 -16.47 -1.74
N GLY A 126 -2.48 -16.00 -0.51
CA GLY A 126 -2.05 -16.71 0.70
C GLY A 126 -0.55 -16.56 1.00
N ALA A 127 -0.17 -17.02 2.19
CA ALA A 127 1.24 -17.07 2.57
C ALA A 127 1.94 -18.17 1.76
N SER A 128 2.81 -17.78 0.86
CA SER A 128 3.67 -18.71 0.14
C SER A 128 5.06 -18.74 0.80
N ASP A 129 5.49 -19.92 1.18
CA ASP A 129 6.86 -20.15 1.65
C ASP A 129 7.88 -20.12 0.50
N ASN A 130 7.41 -19.91 -0.73
CA ASN A 130 8.25 -19.85 -1.90
C ASN A 130 8.79 -18.41 -2.11
N PRO A 131 10.11 -18.19 -2.02
CA PRO A 131 10.70 -16.86 -2.23
C PRO A 131 10.40 -16.24 -3.59
N ALA A 132 10.13 -17.05 -4.61
CA ALA A 132 9.78 -16.57 -5.94
C ALA A 132 8.38 -15.94 -6.00
N GLU A 133 7.48 -16.36 -5.09
CA GLU A 133 6.12 -15.83 -4.98
C GLU A 133 6.02 -14.69 -3.96
N ALA A 134 6.98 -14.59 -3.03
CA ALA A 134 7.06 -13.49 -2.06
C ALA A 134 7.23 -12.11 -2.73
N GLY A 135 7.67 -12.06 -3.98
CA GLY A 135 7.77 -10.85 -4.78
C GLY A 135 6.48 -10.36 -5.42
N GLN A 136 5.36 -11.09 -5.25
CA GLN A 136 4.07 -10.77 -5.89
C GLN A 136 3.12 -9.97 -4.99
N ARG A 137 3.66 -9.20 -4.05
CA ARG A 137 2.87 -8.23 -3.29
C ARG A 137 2.50 -7.03 -4.16
N LEU A 138 1.42 -6.36 -3.82
CA LEU A 138 0.99 -5.17 -4.55
C LEU A 138 2.12 -4.12 -4.56
N SER A 139 2.52 -3.74 -5.77
CA SER A 139 3.63 -2.80 -5.98
C SER A 139 3.10 -1.39 -6.14
N GLU A 140 3.63 -0.47 -5.34
CA GLU A 140 3.35 0.96 -5.47
C GLU A 140 3.67 1.48 -6.88
N VAL A 141 4.82 1.10 -7.43
CA VAL A 141 5.24 1.54 -8.77
C VAL A 141 4.27 1.08 -9.86
N LYS A 142 3.85 -0.18 -9.82
CA LYS A 142 2.90 -0.73 -10.81
C LYS A 142 1.52 -0.10 -10.68
N LEU A 143 1.04 0.11 -9.45
CA LEU A 143 -0.25 0.74 -9.21
C LEU A 143 -0.25 2.19 -9.67
N THR A 144 0.78 2.97 -9.31
CA THR A 144 0.92 4.37 -9.73
C THR A 144 1.01 4.49 -11.24
N SER A 145 1.82 3.65 -11.91
CA SER A 145 1.92 3.64 -13.37
C SER A 145 0.59 3.28 -14.04
N ALA A 146 -0.17 2.36 -13.48
CA ALA A 146 -1.49 2.02 -14.00
C ALA A 146 -2.49 3.17 -13.83
N LEU A 147 -2.45 3.91 -12.73
CA LEU A 147 -3.27 5.11 -12.51
C LEU A 147 -2.92 6.22 -13.52
N GLU A 148 -1.64 6.44 -13.76
CA GLU A 148 -1.18 7.40 -14.78
C GLU A 148 -1.66 7.02 -16.18
N GLN A 149 -1.52 5.75 -16.58
CA GLN A 149 -1.99 5.26 -17.86
C GLN A 149 -3.51 5.36 -18.02
N LEU A 150 -4.23 5.06 -16.94
CA LEU A 150 -5.69 5.09 -16.92
C LEU A 150 -6.23 6.51 -17.07
N THR A 151 -5.57 7.49 -16.47
CA THR A 151 -5.98 8.89 -16.44
C THR A 151 -5.37 9.73 -17.55
N SER A 152 -4.26 9.27 -18.16
CA SER A 152 -3.66 9.98 -19.28
C SER A 152 -4.53 9.84 -20.54
N ASP A 153 -4.90 10.97 -21.13
CA ASP A 153 -5.57 11.01 -22.44
C ASP A 153 -4.61 10.77 -23.62
N ARG A 154 -3.37 10.34 -23.34
CA ARG A 154 -2.43 9.97 -24.38
C ARG A 154 -2.93 8.71 -25.06
N ARG A 155 -3.64 8.90 -26.16
CA ARG A 155 -3.77 7.85 -27.18
C ARG A 155 -2.34 7.42 -27.52
N GLN A 156 -2.00 6.18 -27.23
CA GLN A 156 -0.83 5.57 -27.83
C GLN A 156 -1.12 5.52 -29.35
N LEU A 157 -0.64 6.55 -30.03
CA LEU A 157 -0.52 6.48 -31.48
C LEU A 157 0.60 5.47 -31.74
N ALA A 158 0.22 4.21 -31.93
CA ALA A 158 1.11 3.24 -32.51
C ALA A 158 1.36 3.67 -33.95
N TYR A 159 2.49 4.35 -34.18
CA TYR A 159 2.99 4.57 -35.52
C TYR A 159 3.45 3.23 -36.06
N PHE A 160 2.61 2.61 -36.90
CA PHE A 160 3.07 1.57 -37.78
C PHE A 160 3.92 2.25 -38.86
N VAL A 161 5.24 2.19 -38.69
CA VAL A 161 6.16 2.49 -39.78
C VAL A 161 6.07 1.32 -40.76
N GLN A 162 5.26 1.44 -41.80
CA GLN A 162 5.38 0.61 -43.00
C GLN A 162 6.57 1.14 -43.76
N GLY A 163 7.66 0.41 -43.66
CA GLY A 163 8.83 0.58 -44.50
C GLY A 163 8.79 -0.42 -45.64
#